data_b27be480215bb968800ebce82366f05a
#
_entry.id   b27be480215bb968800ebce82366f05a
#
_cell.length_a   1.000
_cell.length_b   1.000
_cell.length_c   1.000
_cell.angle_alpha   90.00
_cell.angle_beta   90.00
_cell.angle_gamma   90.00
#
_symmetry.space_group_name_H-M   'P 1'
#
loop_
_entity.id
_entity.type
_entity.pdbx_description
1 polymer ?
#
loop_
_entity_poly.entity_id
_entity_poly.type
_entity_poly.pdbx_seq_one_letter_code
_entity_poly.pdbx_strand_id
1 'polypeptide(L)'
;MDYLTKPVEKVDLLNAIRTAEERDKTQRDIEARNKVVLQKLAKLTRRETETLKLMTKGLLNKQIAGVMGVTEKTIKVHRMRVFTKMGTRALAELMRMTAEYF
;
A
#
# COMPACT_ATOMS: atom_id res chain seq x y z
N MET A 1 7.24 21.17 26.88
CA MET A 1 7.89 20.20 27.60
C MET A 1 8.59 20.66 28.82
N ASP A 2 7.83 20.79 29.68
CA ASP A 2 8.07 21.32 30.96
C ASP A 2 8.76 20.37 31.86
N TYR A 3 8.84 19.16 31.51
CA TYR A 3 9.62 18.18 32.20
C TYR A 3 11.08 18.26 31.89
N LEU A 4 11.53 19.26 31.22
CA LEU A 4 12.92 19.47 30.95
C LEU A 4 13.64 20.09 32.10
N THR A 5 13.75 19.36 33.18
CA THR A 5 14.62 19.72 34.29
C THR A 5 15.98 19.13 34.05
N LYS A 6 16.99 19.62 34.74
CA LYS A 6 18.37 19.28 34.45
C LYS A 6 18.71 17.78 34.41
N PRO A 7 18.24 16.92 35.30
CA PRO A 7 18.47 15.50 35.16
C PRO A 7 17.82 14.93 33.89
N VAL A 8 16.76 15.59 33.41
CA VAL A 8 15.97 15.14 32.28
C VAL A 8 16.64 15.48 30.96
N GLU A 9 17.48 16.50 30.91
CA GLU A 9 18.21 16.86 29.69
C GLU A 9 19.04 15.70 29.15
N LYS A 10 19.69 14.99 30.05
CA LYS A 10 20.50 13.82 29.68
C LYS A 10 19.63 12.68 29.15
N VAL A 11 18.48 12.50 29.76
CA VAL A 11 17.49 11.50 29.31
C VAL A 11 16.90 11.91 27.96
N ASP A 12 16.59 13.19 27.76
CA ASP A 12 16.06 13.67 26.50
C ASP A 12 17.04 13.47 25.34
N LEU A 13 18.32 13.67 25.58
CA LEU A 13 19.34 13.44 24.58
C LEU A 13 19.36 11.96 24.15
N LEU A 14 19.28 11.05 25.11
CA LEU A 14 19.21 9.60 24.84
C LEU A 14 17.93 9.26 24.08
N ASN A 15 16.81 9.85 24.46
CA ASN A 15 15.54 9.62 23.77
C ASN A 15 15.58 10.14 22.34
N ALA A 16 16.23 11.28 22.10
CA ALA A 16 16.37 11.83 20.76
C ALA A 16 17.19 10.88 19.88
N ILE A 17 18.25 10.27 20.39
CA ILE A 17 19.06 9.29 19.67
C ILE A 17 18.22 8.06 19.32
N ARG A 18 17.45 7.55 20.27
CA ARG A 18 16.57 6.41 20.04
C ARG A 18 15.53 6.71 18.97
N THR A 19 14.94 7.89 19.00
CA THR A 19 13.95 8.32 18.02
C THR A 19 14.54 8.34 16.62
N ALA A 20 15.78 8.83 16.47
CA ALA A 20 16.46 8.84 15.18
C ALA A 20 16.70 7.41 14.65
N GLU A 21 17.14 6.49 15.52
CA GLU A 21 17.33 5.09 15.14
C GLU A 21 16.02 4.43 14.73
N GLU A 22 14.94 4.69 15.46
CA GLU A 22 13.63 4.18 15.13
C GLU A 22 13.12 4.70 13.79
N ARG A 23 13.35 5.97 13.48
CA ARG A 23 13.00 6.55 12.19
C ARG A 23 13.73 5.88 11.04
N ASP A 24 15.03 5.65 11.17
CA ASP A 24 15.83 4.96 10.17
C ASP A 24 15.32 3.56 9.93
N LYS A 25 15.01 2.83 10.99
CA LYS A 25 14.47 1.49 10.91
C LYS A 25 13.10 1.49 10.20
N THR A 26 12.23 2.43 10.56
CA THR A 26 10.92 2.58 9.92
C THR A 26 11.05 2.89 8.45
N GLN A 27 11.98 3.76 8.07
CA GLN A 27 12.23 4.10 6.69
C GLN A 27 12.68 2.89 5.87
N ARG A 28 13.57 2.08 6.40
CA ARG A 28 14.00 0.84 5.75
C ARG A 28 12.86 -0.15 5.59
N ASP A 29 12.00 -0.27 6.59
CA ASP A 29 10.83 -1.15 6.53
C ASP A 29 9.85 -0.66 5.45
N ILE A 30 9.63 0.64 5.33
CA ILE A 30 8.77 1.23 4.31
C ILE A 30 9.36 0.97 2.92
N GLU A 31 10.64 1.18 2.73
CA GLU A 31 11.32 0.93 1.45
C GLU A 31 11.23 -0.54 1.04
N ALA A 32 11.42 -1.46 1.99
CA ALA A 32 11.30 -2.89 1.74
C ALA A 32 9.87 -3.27 1.33
N ARG A 33 8.86 -2.71 2.00
CA ARG A 33 7.46 -2.94 1.65
C ARG A 33 7.12 -2.41 0.27
N ASN A 34 7.58 -1.21 -0.05
CA ASN A 34 7.36 -0.60 -1.36
C ASN A 34 7.98 -1.44 -2.47
N LYS A 35 9.17 -1.95 -2.25
CA LYS A 35 9.84 -2.84 -3.20
C LYS A 35 9.03 -4.12 -3.45
N VAL A 36 8.49 -4.72 -2.40
CA VAL A 36 7.65 -5.92 -2.51
C VAL A 36 6.37 -5.61 -3.30
N VAL A 37 5.73 -4.48 -3.01
CA VAL A 37 4.52 -4.06 -3.74
C VAL A 37 4.83 -3.84 -5.21
N LEU A 38 5.91 -3.15 -5.54
CA LEU A 38 6.32 -2.93 -6.92
C LEU A 38 6.57 -4.23 -7.67
N GLN A 39 7.19 -5.22 -7.01
CA GLN A 39 7.42 -6.54 -7.60
C GLN A 39 6.10 -7.25 -7.89
N LYS A 40 5.13 -7.14 -6.98
CA LYS A 40 3.79 -7.71 -7.18
C LYS A 40 3.06 -7.03 -8.32
N LEU A 41 3.11 -5.70 -8.38
CA LEU A 41 2.49 -4.93 -9.45
C LEU A 41 3.07 -5.29 -10.82
N ALA A 42 4.36 -5.56 -10.89
CA ALA A 42 5.02 -5.97 -12.13
C ALA A 42 4.53 -7.33 -12.67
N LYS A 43 3.92 -8.16 -11.82
CA LYS A 43 3.35 -9.45 -12.23
C LYS A 43 1.95 -9.33 -12.83
N LEU A 44 1.30 -8.17 -12.67
CA LEU A 44 -0.02 -7.94 -13.21
C LEU A 44 0.06 -7.74 -14.73
N THR A 45 -0.93 -8.30 -15.45
CA THR A 45 -1.08 -8.01 -16.86
C THR A 45 -1.61 -6.59 -17.02
N ARG A 46 -1.58 -6.08 -18.25
CA ARG A 46 -2.11 -4.74 -18.56
C ARG A 46 -3.57 -4.60 -18.14
N ARG A 47 -4.39 -5.61 -18.44
CA ARG A 47 -5.82 -5.62 -18.10
C ARG A 47 -6.04 -5.72 -16.60
N GLU A 48 -5.25 -6.52 -15.91
CA GLU A 48 -5.30 -6.61 -14.45
C GLU A 48 -4.91 -5.29 -13.79
N THR A 49 -3.89 -4.62 -14.32
CA THR A 49 -3.47 -3.30 -13.83
C THR A 49 -4.58 -2.26 -14.02
N GLU A 50 -5.22 -2.24 -15.20
CA GLU A 50 -6.35 -1.35 -15.45
C GLU A 50 -7.50 -1.61 -14.47
N THR A 51 -7.81 -2.89 -14.23
CA THR A 51 -8.83 -3.28 -13.25
C THR A 51 -8.48 -2.78 -11.86
N LEU A 52 -7.23 -2.97 -11.44
CA LEU A 52 -6.77 -2.52 -10.13
C LEU A 52 -6.91 -1.00 -9.97
N LYS A 53 -6.52 -0.23 -10.97
CA LYS A 53 -6.67 1.23 -10.93
C LYS A 53 -8.12 1.65 -10.72
N LEU A 54 -9.04 1.01 -11.41
CA LEU A 54 -10.47 1.31 -11.29
C LEU A 54 -11.03 0.84 -9.95
N MET A 55 -10.55 -0.29 -9.43
CA MET A 55 -10.92 -0.76 -8.09
C MET A 55 -10.52 0.24 -7.01
N THR A 56 -9.34 0.81 -7.12
CA THR A 56 -8.85 1.78 -6.11
C THR A 56 -9.59 3.10 -6.16
N LYS A 57 -10.28 3.39 -7.26
CA LYS A 57 -11.18 4.55 -7.37
C LYS A 57 -12.57 4.28 -6.78
N GLY A 58 -12.81 3.08 -6.26
CA GLY A 58 -14.08 2.72 -5.64
C GLY A 58 -15.18 2.32 -6.62
N LEU A 59 -14.84 2.00 -7.86
CA LEU A 59 -15.80 1.60 -8.86
C LEU A 59 -16.29 0.17 -8.60
N LEU A 60 -17.58 -0.06 -8.86
CA LEU A 60 -18.17 -1.39 -8.77
C LEU A 60 -17.84 -2.22 -10.03
N ASN A 61 -17.96 -3.54 -9.93
CA ASN A 61 -17.67 -4.44 -11.05
C ASN A 61 -18.40 -4.02 -12.34
N LYS A 62 -19.66 -3.65 -12.22
CA LYS A 62 -20.46 -3.22 -13.34
C LYS A 62 -19.88 -1.97 -14.01
N GLN A 63 -19.44 -1.01 -13.19
CA GLN A 63 -18.83 0.24 -13.66
C GLN A 63 -17.49 -0.02 -14.33
N ILE A 64 -16.66 -0.87 -13.72
CA ILE A 64 -15.38 -1.26 -14.29
C ILE A 64 -15.58 -1.95 -15.64
N ALA A 65 -16.54 -2.88 -15.70
CA ALA A 65 -16.88 -3.57 -16.94
C ALA A 65 -17.27 -2.60 -18.05
N GLY A 66 -18.07 -1.59 -17.72
CA GLY A 66 -18.47 -0.55 -18.67
C GLY A 66 -17.27 0.26 -19.17
N VAL A 67 -16.36 0.66 -18.28
CA VAL A 67 -15.17 1.43 -18.65
C VAL A 67 -14.23 0.61 -19.52
N MET A 68 -14.03 -0.66 -19.19
CA MET A 68 -13.09 -1.52 -19.92
C MET A 68 -13.70 -2.17 -21.17
N GLY A 69 -15.01 -2.07 -21.35
CA GLY A 69 -15.68 -2.69 -22.49
C GLY A 69 -15.72 -4.21 -22.41
N VAL A 70 -15.85 -4.78 -21.22
CA VAL A 70 -15.93 -6.21 -20.99
C VAL A 70 -17.12 -6.54 -20.10
N THR A 71 -17.40 -7.83 -19.89
CA THR A 71 -18.50 -8.27 -19.01
C THR A 71 -18.10 -8.22 -17.55
N GLU A 72 -19.10 -8.16 -16.66
CA GLU A 72 -18.86 -8.24 -15.21
C GLU A 72 -18.18 -9.54 -14.83
N LYS A 73 -18.51 -10.63 -15.50
CA LYS A 73 -17.89 -11.94 -15.27
C LYS A 73 -16.38 -11.87 -15.51
N THR A 74 -15.97 -11.19 -16.58
CA THR A 74 -14.55 -10.97 -16.90
C THR A 74 -13.89 -10.14 -15.79
N ILE A 75 -14.57 -9.11 -15.30
CA ILE A 75 -14.05 -8.28 -14.21
C ILE A 75 -13.88 -9.10 -12.93
N LYS A 76 -14.81 -9.97 -12.61
CA LYS A 76 -14.68 -10.85 -11.44
C LYS A 76 -13.42 -11.72 -11.53
N VAL A 77 -13.11 -12.23 -12.71
CA VAL A 77 -11.92 -13.03 -12.95
C VAL A 77 -10.66 -12.16 -12.80
N HIS A 78 -10.66 -10.95 -13.39
CA HIS A 78 -9.53 -10.03 -13.25
C HIS A 78 -9.30 -9.64 -11.80
N ARG A 79 -10.36 -9.34 -11.04
CA ARG A 79 -10.25 -9.01 -9.62
C ARG A 79 -9.65 -10.17 -8.83
N MET A 80 -10.11 -11.37 -9.06
CA MET A 80 -9.56 -12.56 -8.39
C MET A 80 -8.07 -12.69 -8.65
N ARG A 81 -7.63 -12.51 -9.89
CA ARG A 81 -6.22 -12.59 -10.26
C ARG A 81 -5.41 -11.47 -9.61
N VAL A 82 -5.95 -10.25 -9.57
CA VAL A 82 -5.32 -9.11 -8.89
C VAL A 82 -5.10 -9.43 -7.42
N PHE A 83 -6.14 -9.88 -6.71
CA PHE A 83 -6.01 -10.24 -5.29
C PHE A 83 -5.00 -11.35 -5.08
N THR A 84 -5.00 -12.37 -5.92
CA THR A 84 -4.06 -13.48 -5.82
C THR A 84 -2.62 -13.00 -6.01
N LYS A 85 -2.37 -12.21 -7.04
CA LYS A 85 -1.02 -11.70 -7.34
C LYS A 85 -0.52 -10.69 -6.32
N MET A 86 -1.42 -9.88 -5.78
CA MET A 86 -1.07 -8.91 -4.74
C MET A 86 -0.98 -9.54 -3.35
N GLY A 87 -1.46 -10.77 -3.19
CA GLY A 87 -1.33 -11.49 -1.93
C GLY A 87 -2.24 -11.00 -0.83
N THR A 88 -3.38 -10.41 -1.17
CA THR A 88 -4.37 -9.94 -0.21
C THR A 88 -5.77 -10.35 -0.64
N ARG A 89 -6.72 -10.37 0.30
CA ARG A 89 -8.13 -10.67 0.02
C ARG A 89 -9.05 -9.50 0.34
N ALA A 90 -8.52 -8.46 1.00
CA ALA A 90 -9.30 -7.31 1.42
C ALA A 90 -9.04 -6.11 0.50
N LEU A 91 -10.10 -5.52 -0.03
CA LEU A 91 -9.99 -4.34 -0.88
C LEU A 91 -9.32 -3.18 -0.15
N ALA A 92 -9.65 -2.96 1.12
CA ALA A 92 -9.05 -1.89 1.91
C ALA A 92 -7.54 -2.05 2.04
N GLU A 93 -7.06 -3.26 2.22
CA GLU A 93 -5.63 -3.54 2.27
C GLU A 93 -4.97 -3.31 0.91
N LEU A 94 -5.63 -3.77 -0.17
CA LEU A 94 -5.16 -3.55 -1.53
C LEU A 94 -5.03 -2.05 -1.83
N MET A 95 -6.02 -1.27 -1.44
CA MET A 95 -5.99 0.18 -1.62
C MET A 95 -4.84 0.83 -0.86
N ARG A 96 -4.57 0.40 0.37
CA ARG A 96 -3.43 0.90 1.15
C ARG A 96 -2.10 0.54 0.51
N MET A 97 -1.96 -0.68 0.02
CA MET A 97 -0.73 -1.14 -0.63
C MET A 97 -0.39 -0.32 -1.87
N THR A 98 -1.39 0.13 -2.60
CA THR A 98 -1.23 0.77 -3.91
C THR A 98 -1.45 2.28 -3.88
N ALA A 99 -1.73 2.87 -2.72
CA ALA A 99 -2.10 4.28 -2.60
C ALA A 99 -1.07 5.24 -3.19
N GLU A 100 0.22 4.89 -3.14
CA GLU A 100 1.30 5.73 -3.66
C GLU A 100 1.46 5.60 -5.18
N TYR A 101 0.87 4.58 -5.80
CA TYR A 101 1.08 4.28 -7.22
C TYR A 101 -0.12 4.60 -8.09
N PHE A 102 -1.29 4.78 -7.49
CA PHE A 102 -2.53 5.02 -8.25
C PHE A 102 -3.36 6.16 -7.70
#